data_fdead8018e6a0b1882beb2e57dffa53e
#
_entry.id   fdead8018e6a0b1882beb2e57dffa53e
#
_cell.length_a   1.000
_cell.length_b   1.000
_cell.length_c   1.000
_cell.angle_alpha   90.00
_cell.angle_beta   90.00
_cell.angle_gamma   90.00
#
_symmetry.space_group_name_H-M   'P 1'
#
loop_
_entity.id
_entity.type
_entity.pdbx_description
1 polymer ?
#
loop_
_entity_poly.entity_id
_entity_poly.type
_entity_poly.pdbx_seq_one_letter_code
_entity_poly.pdbx_strand_id
1 'polypeptide(L)'
;CVGTDSHTPHVDALGVIAIGVGGLEAETVMLGRASMMRLPDIVGVKLTGQRQPGITATDIVLGITEFLRKARVVGAWVEFFGEGADSLTIGDRATISNMCPEYGATAAMFYIDSQTIDYLRLTGREPEQVALVETYAKHTGLWADALKTAEYERVLEFDLSSVVRNMAGPSNPHKRLPTSALAEREIAVNLDKTVAEEKQGLLPDGAVIIAAITSCTNTSNPRNVVAAGLLAKKANALGLVRKPWVKTSFAPGSKVARLYLKDSKLLPELEKLGFGIVAYACTTCNGMSGALDPAIQDEIIERDLYATAVLSGNRNFDGRIHPYAKQAFLASPPLVVAYAIAGTVRFDIE
;
A
#
# COMPACT_ATOMS: atom_id res chain seq x y z
N CYS A 1 -18.52 -9.84 7.25
CA CYS A 1 -18.73 -8.45 6.82
C CYS A 1 -18.71 -8.37 5.30
N VAL A 2 -19.58 -7.57 4.69
CA VAL A 2 -19.54 -7.23 3.27
C VAL A 2 -19.51 -5.72 3.08
N GLY A 3 -18.82 -5.25 2.08
CA GLY A 3 -18.73 -3.82 1.76
C GLY A 3 -18.64 -3.59 0.26
N THR A 4 -19.08 -2.42 -0.20
CA THR A 4 -19.02 -2.05 -1.62
C THR A 4 -17.63 -1.62 -2.09
N ASP A 5 -16.67 -1.53 -1.20
CA ASP A 5 -15.27 -1.30 -1.51
C ASP A 5 -14.56 -2.63 -1.81
N SER A 6 -13.87 -2.73 -2.94
CA SER A 6 -13.07 -3.93 -3.28
C SER A 6 -11.95 -4.23 -2.28
N HIS A 7 -11.53 -3.24 -1.48
CA HIS A 7 -10.55 -3.39 -0.41
C HIS A 7 -11.16 -3.63 0.99
N THR A 8 -12.44 -4.03 1.05
CA THR A 8 -13.10 -4.49 2.30
C THR A 8 -12.29 -5.57 3.03
N PRO A 9 -11.54 -6.48 2.35
CA PRO A 9 -10.65 -7.45 2.99
C PRO A 9 -9.58 -6.85 3.91
N HIS A 10 -9.37 -5.55 3.89
CA HIS A 10 -8.56 -4.84 4.89
C HIS A 10 -8.92 -5.21 6.35
N VAL A 11 -10.20 -5.48 6.60
CA VAL A 11 -10.73 -5.86 7.92
C VAL A 11 -10.36 -7.29 8.31
N ASP A 12 -9.98 -8.14 7.35
CA ASP A 12 -9.56 -9.53 7.60
C ASP A 12 -8.35 -9.62 8.55
N ALA A 13 -7.56 -8.54 8.62
CA ALA A 13 -6.46 -8.41 9.57
C ALA A 13 -6.87 -8.52 11.05
N LEU A 14 -8.15 -8.33 11.36
CA LEU A 14 -8.72 -8.44 12.70
C LEU A 14 -9.35 -9.81 12.97
N GLY A 15 -9.16 -10.80 12.11
CA GLY A 15 -9.78 -12.13 12.22
C GLY A 15 -11.26 -12.14 11.87
N VAL A 16 -11.70 -11.21 11.02
CA VAL A 16 -13.09 -11.08 10.56
C VAL A 16 -13.13 -11.31 9.06
N ILE A 17 -13.93 -12.27 8.59
CA ILE A 17 -14.14 -12.43 7.14
C ILE A 17 -14.84 -11.19 6.60
N ALA A 18 -14.18 -10.48 5.71
CA ALA A 18 -14.65 -9.26 5.10
C ALA A 18 -14.44 -9.29 3.57
N ILE A 19 -15.52 -9.19 2.82
CA ILE A 19 -15.53 -9.39 1.37
C ILE A 19 -16.05 -8.15 0.66
N GLY A 20 -15.36 -7.73 -0.39
CA GLY A 20 -15.83 -6.70 -1.31
C GLY A 20 -16.89 -7.24 -2.25
N VAL A 21 -18.06 -6.60 -2.31
CA VAL A 21 -19.19 -6.99 -3.15
C VAL A 21 -19.66 -5.85 -4.02
N GLY A 22 -20.40 -6.16 -5.08
CA GLY A 22 -21.07 -5.16 -5.92
C GLY A 22 -22.24 -4.47 -5.19
N GLY A 23 -22.66 -3.31 -5.71
CA GLY A 23 -23.75 -2.53 -5.10
C GLY A 23 -25.07 -3.31 -4.96
N LEU A 24 -25.46 -4.09 -5.96
CA LEU A 24 -26.67 -4.94 -5.92
C LEU A 24 -26.56 -6.06 -4.89
N GLU A 25 -25.39 -6.63 -4.72
CA GLU A 25 -25.17 -7.66 -3.69
C GLU A 25 -25.24 -7.03 -2.29
N ALA A 26 -24.66 -5.84 -2.10
CA ALA A 26 -24.77 -5.12 -0.84
C ALA A 26 -26.23 -4.79 -0.51
N GLU A 27 -27.02 -4.32 -1.49
CA GLU A 27 -28.47 -4.08 -1.35
C GLU A 27 -29.20 -5.36 -0.92
N THR A 28 -28.89 -6.49 -1.56
CA THR A 28 -29.48 -7.79 -1.23
C THR A 28 -29.23 -8.14 0.24
N VAL A 29 -28.01 -7.96 0.72
CA VAL A 29 -27.63 -8.20 2.12
C VAL A 29 -28.34 -7.23 3.08
N MET A 30 -28.45 -5.94 2.72
CA MET A 30 -29.17 -4.94 3.51
C MET A 30 -30.65 -5.27 3.65
N LEU A 31 -31.24 -5.93 2.66
CA LEU A 31 -32.64 -6.43 2.68
C LEU A 31 -32.79 -7.77 3.44
N GLY A 32 -31.71 -8.26 4.06
CA GLY A 32 -31.74 -9.53 4.81
C GLY A 32 -31.83 -10.78 3.94
N ARG A 33 -31.52 -10.68 2.64
CA ARG A 33 -31.50 -11.82 1.73
C ARG A 33 -30.13 -12.51 1.73
N ALA A 34 -30.12 -13.80 1.48
CA ALA A 34 -28.88 -14.58 1.40
C ALA A 34 -28.10 -14.20 0.12
N SER A 35 -26.80 -13.99 0.26
CA SER A 35 -25.85 -13.96 -0.85
C SER A 35 -25.26 -15.36 -1.01
N MET A 36 -25.36 -15.90 -2.22
CA MET A 36 -24.85 -17.25 -2.52
C MET A 36 -23.47 -17.13 -3.13
N MET A 37 -22.52 -17.89 -2.58
CA MET A 37 -21.17 -18.00 -3.16
C MET A 37 -20.73 -19.47 -3.20
N ARG A 38 -19.85 -19.78 -4.15
CA ARG A 38 -19.17 -21.07 -4.15
C ARG A 38 -18.23 -21.13 -2.97
N LEU A 39 -18.14 -22.27 -2.29
CA LEU A 39 -17.10 -22.49 -1.28
C LEU A 39 -15.72 -22.30 -1.92
N PRO A 40 -14.89 -21.40 -1.38
CA PRO A 40 -13.55 -21.15 -1.91
C PRO A 40 -12.58 -22.25 -1.46
N ASP A 41 -11.50 -22.42 -2.22
CA ASP A 41 -10.33 -23.14 -1.75
C ASP A 41 -9.67 -22.31 -0.62
N ILE A 42 -9.21 -22.94 0.44
CA ILE A 42 -8.51 -22.28 1.53
C ILE A 42 -7.02 -22.56 1.40
N VAL A 43 -6.23 -21.50 1.21
CA VAL A 43 -4.79 -21.59 1.00
C VAL A 43 -4.07 -21.01 2.23
N GLY A 44 -3.31 -21.85 2.92
CA GLY A 44 -2.45 -21.42 4.01
C GLY A 44 -1.18 -20.74 3.45
N VAL A 45 -0.83 -19.57 3.99
CA VAL A 45 0.42 -18.88 3.67
C VAL A 45 1.25 -18.73 4.93
N LYS A 46 2.26 -19.57 5.05
CA LYS A 46 3.20 -19.53 6.17
C LYS A 46 4.20 -18.41 5.94
N LEU A 47 4.16 -17.40 6.79
CA LEU A 47 5.15 -16.33 6.83
C LEU A 47 6.29 -16.75 7.77
N THR A 48 7.51 -16.73 7.25
CA THR A 48 8.74 -17.02 7.99
C THR A 48 9.67 -15.81 8.04
N GLY A 49 10.71 -15.89 8.87
CA GLY A 49 11.68 -14.83 8.99
C GLY A 49 11.13 -13.53 9.58
N GLN A 50 11.91 -12.48 9.52
CA GLN A 50 11.58 -11.17 10.07
C GLN A 50 11.86 -10.06 9.07
N ARG A 51 11.04 -8.99 9.13
CA ARG A 51 11.24 -7.80 8.33
C ARG A 51 12.59 -7.16 8.61
N GLN A 52 13.37 -6.92 7.57
CA GLN A 52 14.66 -6.25 7.68
C GLN A 52 14.51 -4.77 8.02
N PRO A 53 15.49 -4.14 8.70
CA PRO A 53 15.50 -2.70 8.92
C PRO A 53 15.40 -1.93 7.59
N GLY A 54 14.60 -0.85 7.59
CA GLY A 54 14.38 -0.02 6.39
C GLY A 54 13.31 -0.56 5.42
N ILE A 55 12.82 -1.77 5.62
CA ILE A 55 11.72 -2.35 4.82
C ILE A 55 10.37 -1.96 5.42
N THR A 56 9.47 -1.48 4.59
CA THR A 56 8.11 -1.08 4.98
C THR A 56 7.10 -2.20 4.77
N ALA A 57 5.90 -2.05 5.37
CA ALA A 57 4.79 -2.96 5.08
C ALA A 57 4.40 -2.93 3.60
N THR A 58 4.61 -1.81 2.92
CA THR A 58 4.38 -1.69 1.47
C THR A 58 5.32 -2.60 0.68
N ASP A 59 6.61 -2.63 1.03
CA ASP A 59 7.58 -3.52 0.37
C ASP A 59 7.17 -4.98 0.55
N ILE A 60 6.72 -5.35 1.74
CA ILE A 60 6.24 -6.70 2.05
C ILE A 60 5.01 -7.05 1.20
N VAL A 61 3.98 -6.18 1.18
CA VAL A 61 2.74 -6.49 0.47
C VAL A 61 2.93 -6.55 -1.05
N LEU A 62 3.81 -5.75 -1.62
CA LEU A 62 4.16 -5.85 -3.04
C LEU A 62 4.86 -7.18 -3.34
N GLY A 63 5.75 -7.65 -2.45
CA GLY A 63 6.38 -8.97 -2.54
C GLY A 63 5.35 -10.10 -2.46
N ILE A 64 4.46 -10.06 -1.49
CA ILE A 64 3.37 -11.02 -1.32
C ILE A 64 2.44 -11.01 -2.53
N THR A 65 2.11 -9.83 -3.07
CA THR A 65 1.24 -9.69 -4.24
C THR A 65 1.84 -10.39 -5.47
N GLU A 66 3.12 -10.19 -5.74
CA GLU A 66 3.82 -10.91 -6.82
C GLU A 66 3.81 -12.43 -6.57
N PHE A 67 4.16 -12.84 -5.36
CA PHE A 67 4.26 -14.26 -4.97
C PHE A 67 2.92 -14.98 -5.11
N LEU A 68 1.85 -14.44 -4.53
CA LEU A 68 0.52 -15.04 -4.57
C LEU A 68 -0.09 -15.02 -5.98
N ARG A 69 0.21 -13.99 -6.77
CA ARG A 69 -0.23 -13.95 -8.17
C ARG A 69 0.41 -15.06 -9.00
N LYS A 70 1.71 -15.32 -8.78
CA LYS A 70 2.43 -16.46 -9.39
C LYS A 70 1.89 -17.81 -8.91
N ALA A 71 1.49 -17.89 -7.64
CA ALA A 71 0.91 -19.08 -7.03
C ALA A 71 -0.56 -19.34 -7.43
N ARG A 72 -1.19 -18.43 -8.19
CA ARG A 72 -2.55 -18.57 -8.74
C ARG A 72 -3.63 -18.79 -7.67
N VAL A 73 -3.69 -17.92 -6.67
CA VAL A 73 -4.69 -17.96 -5.59
C VAL A 73 -6.01 -17.26 -5.97
N VAL A 74 -6.29 -17.08 -7.25
CA VAL A 74 -7.49 -16.37 -7.73
C VAL A 74 -8.75 -17.07 -7.24
N GLY A 75 -9.61 -16.30 -6.54
CA GLY A 75 -10.87 -16.79 -5.98
C GLY A 75 -10.74 -17.58 -4.67
N ALA A 76 -9.52 -17.86 -4.22
CA ALA A 76 -9.28 -18.55 -2.94
C ALA A 76 -9.48 -17.60 -1.73
N TRP A 77 -9.63 -18.17 -0.57
CA TRP A 77 -9.39 -17.51 0.71
C TRP A 77 -7.97 -17.84 1.16
N VAL A 78 -7.24 -16.81 1.54
CA VAL A 78 -5.86 -16.95 2.02
C VAL A 78 -5.84 -16.74 3.52
N GLU A 79 -5.16 -17.63 4.24
CA GLU A 79 -4.92 -17.49 5.68
C GLU A 79 -3.42 -17.40 5.94
N PHE A 80 -3.00 -16.26 6.53
CA PHE A 80 -1.61 -16.01 6.89
C PHE A 80 -1.32 -16.51 8.31
N PHE A 81 -0.25 -17.26 8.50
CA PHE A 81 0.18 -17.81 9.77
C PHE A 81 1.70 -17.94 9.86
N GLY A 82 2.20 -18.42 10.98
CA GLY A 82 3.62 -18.64 11.23
C GLY A 82 4.30 -17.47 11.96
N GLU A 83 5.55 -17.68 12.34
CA GLU A 83 6.35 -16.76 13.16
C GLU A 83 6.53 -15.36 12.52
N GLY A 84 6.59 -15.32 11.19
CA GLY A 84 6.63 -14.06 10.46
C GLY A 84 5.35 -13.26 10.65
N ALA A 85 4.17 -13.92 10.65
CA ALA A 85 2.88 -13.27 10.89
C ALA A 85 2.77 -12.75 12.33
N ASP A 86 3.31 -13.49 13.33
CA ASP A 86 3.34 -13.07 14.73
C ASP A 86 4.14 -11.77 14.91
N SER A 87 5.16 -11.54 14.09
CA SER A 87 6.01 -10.35 14.13
C SER A 87 5.35 -9.08 13.55
N LEU A 88 4.25 -9.22 12.81
CA LEU A 88 3.54 -8.12 12.14
C LEU A 88 2.53 -7.47 13.06
N THR A 89 2.51 -6.14 13.10
CA THR A 89 1.44 -5.39 13.77
C THR A 89 0.13 -5.48 12.99
N ILE A 90 -1.00 -5.15 13.62
CA ILE A 90 -2.29 -5.09 12.93
C ILE A 90 -2.24 -4.14 11.72
N GLY A 91 -1.53 -3.01 11.81
CA GLY A 91 -1.35 -2.12 10.67
C GLY A 91 -0.61 -2.78 9.49
N ASP A 92 0.41 -3.59 9.77
CA ASP A 92 1.15 -4.33 8.74
C ASP A 92 0.26 -5.44 8.13
N ARG A 93 -0.45 -6.21 8.96
CA ARG A 93 -1.42 -7.24 8.52
C ARG A 93 -2.53 -6.62 7.67
N ALA A 94 -3.07 -5.48 8.09
CA ALA A 94 -4.10 -4.74 7.37
C ALA A 94 -3.61 -4.27 5.99
N THR A 95 -2.35 -3.83 5.88
CA THR A 95 -1.73 -3.48 4.60
C THR A 95 -1.69 -4.69 3.66
N ILE A 96 -1.38 -5.89 4.17
CA ILE A 96 -1.34 -7.14 3.40
C ILE A 96 -2.75 -7.55 2.97
N SER A 97 -3.70 -7.60 3.90
CA SER A 97 -5.09 -7.98 3.63
C SER A 97 -5.78 -7.01 2.67
N ASN A 98 -5.45 -5.72 2.71
CA ASN A 98 -6.01 -4.70 1.83
C ASN A 98 -5.77 -5.01 0.35
N MET A 99 -4.60 -5.51 -0.01
CA MET A 99 -4.25 -5.84 -1.40
C MET A 99 -4.74 -7.22 -1.85
N CYS A 100 -5.69 -7.82 -1.13
CA CYS A 100 -6.34 -9.07 -1.50
C CYS A 100 -6.83 -9.09 -2.96
N PRO A 101 -7.53 -8.08 -3.48
CA PRO A 101 -7.95 -8.04 -4.87
C PRO A 101 -6.77 -8.03 -5.86
N GLU A 102 -5.66 -7.40 -5.50
CA GLU A 102 -4.49 -7.27 -6.38
C GLU A 102 -3.76 -8.59 -6.57
N TYR A 103 -3.68 -9.46 -5.56
CA TYR A 103 -3.19 -10.83 -5.76
C TYR A 103 -4.29 -11.82 -6.17
N GLY A 104 -5.54 -11.40 -6.17
CA GLY A 104 -6.67 -12.11 -6.76
C GLY A 104 -7.44 -13.02 -5.81
N ALA A 105 -7.14 -13.02 -4.52
CA ALA A 105 -7.91 -13.75 -3.53
C ALA A 105 -9.24 -13.05 -3.20
N THR A 106 -10.18 -13.75 -2.59
CA THR A 106 -11.46 -13.21 -2.16
C THR A 106 -11.42 -12.72 -0.71
N ALA A 107 -10.67 -13.39 0.15
CA ALA A 107 -10.39 -13.00 1.52
C ALA A 107 -8.91 -13.24 1.86
N ALA A 108 -8.39 -12.50 2.83
CA ALA A 108 -6.99 -12.52 3.22
C ALA A 108 -6.86 -12.39 4.75
N MET A 109 -7.07 -13.52 5.41
CA MET A 109 -7.28 -13.61 6.85
C MET A 109 -5.97 -13.63 7.64
N PHE A 110 -6.01 -12.96 8.78
CA PHE A 110 -5.10 -13.21 9.89
C PHE A 110 -5.90 -13.70 11.10
N TYR A 111 -5.22 -14.30 12.04
CA TYR A 111 -5.80 -14.79 13.29
C TYR A 111 -5.98 -13.68 14.33
N ILE A 112 -6.77 -13.97 15.36
CA ILE A 112 -6.91 -13.12 16.55
C ILE A 112 -5.83 -13.50 17.56
N ASP A 113 -5.04 -12.51 17.99
CA ASP A 113 -3.96 -12.67 18.97
C ASP A 113 -3.83 -11.45 19.89
N SER A 114 -2.75 -11.37 20.66
CA SER A 114 -2.47 -10.24 21.54
C SER A 114 -2.33 -8.91 20.77
N GLN A 115 -1.81 -8.93 19.56
CA GLN A 115 -1.71 -7.73 18.69
C GLN A 115 -3.11 -7.18 18.35
N THR A 116 -4.08 -8.06 18.11
CA THR A 116 -5.49 -7.68 17.89
C THR A 116 -6.07 -7.02 19.14
N ILE A 117 -5.83 -7.59 20.29
CA ILE A 117 -6.32 -7.06 21.58
C ILE A 117 -5.69 -5.69 21.88
N ASP A 118 -4.40 -5.53 21.67
CA ASP A 118 -3.70 -4.26 21.84
C ASP A 118 -4.20 -3.19 20.87
N TYR A 119 -4.50 -3.56 19.63
CA TYR A 119 -5.12 -2.66 18.67
C TYR A 119 -6.51 -2.20 19.11
N LEU A 120 -7.35 -3.09 19.63
CA LEU A 120 -8.68 -2.73 20.15
C LEU A 120 -8.58 -1.75 21.31
N ARG A 121 -7.63 -1.96 22.23
CA ARG A 121 -7.33 -1.02 23.33
C ARG A 121 -6.86 0.35 22.81
N LEU A 122 -5.89 0.33 21.88
CA LEU A 122 -5.32 1.53 21.27
C LEU A 122 -6.38 2.37 20.57
N THR A 123 -7.36 1.74 19.95
CA THR A 123 -8.45 2.39 19.21
C THR A 123 -9.67 2.73 20.06
N GLY A 124 -9.55 2.60 21.40
CA GLY A 124 -10.51 3.13 22.37
C GLY A 124 -11.77 2.27 22.54
N ARG A 125 -11.67 0.94 22.35
CA ARG A 125 -12.77 0.03 22.74
C ARG A 125 -12.84 -0.09 24.24
N GLU A 126 -14.07 -0.19 24.76
CA GLU A 126 -14.30 -0.34 26.20
C GLU A 126 -13.64 -1.62 26.72
N PRO A 127 -13.08 -1.61 27.95
CA PRO A 127 -12.36 -2.76 28.53
C PRO A 127 -13.18 -4.04 28.55
N GLU A 128 -14.48 -3.95 28.81
CA GLU A 128 -15.41 -5.09 28.84
C GLU A 128 -15.57 -5.71 27.46
N GLN A 129 -15.65 -4.88 26.40
CA GLN A 129 -15.72 -5.36 25.01
C GLN A 129 -14.41 -6.05 24.62
N VAL A 130 -13.27 -5.51 24.99
CA VAL A 130 -11.96 -6.09 24.72
C VAL A 130 -11.82 -7.44 25.41
N ALA A 131 -12.21 -7.55 26.69
CA ALA A 131 -12.20 -8.79 27.44
C ALA A 131 -13.16 -9.83 26.83
N LEU A 132 -14.33 -9.40 26.37
CA LEU A 132 -15.30 -10.27 25.69
C LEU A 132 -14.71 -10.86 24.40
N VAL A 133 -14.10 -10.03 23.56
CA VAL A 133 -13.47 -10.49 22.29
C VAL A 133 -12.36 -11.51 22.58
N GLU A 134 -11.50 -11.25 23.54
CA GLU A 134 -10.41 -12.15 23.91
C GLU A 134 -10.95 -13.49 24.43
N THR A 135 -11.88 -13.43 25.37
CA THR A 135 -12.49 -14.63 25.97
C THR A 135 -13.24 -15.46 24.93
N TYR A 136 -14.05 -14.82 24.09
CA TYR A 136 -14.81 -15.48 23.03
C TYR A 136 -13.87 -16.14 22.01
N ALA A 137 -12.85 -15.42 21.52
CA ALA A 137 -11.93 -15.97 20.54
C ALA A 137 -11.17 -17.19 21.07
N LYS A 138 -10.75 -17.18 22.35
CA LYS A 138 -10.10 -18.34 22.98
C LYS A 138 -11.07 -19.51 23.17
N HIS A 139 -12.30 -19.24 23.59
CA HIS A 139 -13.30 -20.28 23.85
C HIS A 139 -13.80 -20.95 22.55
N THR A 140 -13.92 -20.21 21.46
CA THR A 140 -14.44 -20.72 20.18
C THR A 140 -13.36 -21.25 19.24
N GLY A 141 -12.08 -21.22 19.62
CA GLY A 141 -10.98 -21.68 18.76
C GLY A 141 -10.60 -20.72 17.63
N LEU A 142 -10.95 -19.45 17.75
CA LEU A 142 -10.55 -18.39 16.80
C LEU A 142 -9.23 -17.70 17.17
N TRP A 143 -8.66 -18.07 18.33
CA TRP A 143 -7.37 -17.55 18.78
C TRP A 143 -6.21 -18.23 18.07
N ALA A 144 -5.11 -17.52 17.87
CA ALA A 144 -3.92 -17.95 17.13
C ALA A 144 -3.45 -19.38 17.43
N ASP A 145 -3.58 -19.83 18.69
CA ASP A 145 -3.13 -21.18 19.09
C ASP A 145 -3.91 -22.31 18.39
N ALA A 146 -5.16 -22.07 18.00
CA ALA A 146 -5.97 -23.06 17.28
C ALA A 146 -5.45 -23.32 15.85
N LEU A 147 -4.76 -22.36 15.24
CA LEU A 147 -4.21 -22.50 13.89
C LEU A 147 -2.98 -23.42 13.82
N LYS A 148 -2.36 -23.73 14.97
CA LYS A 148 -1.23 -24.67 15.02
C LYS A 148 -1.60 -26.07 14.55
N THR A 149 -2.88 -26.41 14.61
CA THR A 149 -3.45 -27.72 14.19
C THR A 149 -4.30 -27.62 12.94
N ALA A 150 -4.38 -26.45 12.31
CA ALA A 150 -5.15 -26.26 11.08
C ALA A 150 -4.47 -26.99 9.92
N GLU A 151 -5.26 -27.72 9.15
CA GLU A 151 -4.84 -28.38 7.94
C GLU A 151 -5.36 -27.60 6.73
N TYR A 152 -4.47 -27.31 5.77
CA TYR A 152 -4.80 -26.64 4.54
C TYR A 152 -4.61 -27.58 3.36
N GLU A 153 -5.47 -27.48 2.38
CA GLU A 153 -5.33 -28.23 1.13
C GLU A 153 -4.02 -27.88 0.40
N ARG A 154 -3.60 -26.62 0.52
CA ARG A 154 -2.33 -26.12 -0.02
C ARG A 154 -1.68 -25.13 0.95
N VAL A 155 -0.39 -25.35 1.21
CA VAL A 155 0.43 -24.43 1.99
C VAL A 155 1.49 -23.82 1.10
N LEU A 156 1.62 -22.50 1.15
CA LEU A 156 2.68 -21.72 0.52
C LEU A 156 3.58 -21.13 1.62
N GLU A 157 4.85 -20.93 1.34
CA GLU A 157 5.79 -20.35 2.30
C GLU A 157 6.41 -19.09 1.71
N PHE A 158 6.45 -18.01 2.51
CA PHE A 158 7.03 -16.72 2.12
C PHE A 158 7.92 -16.20 3.25
N ASP A 159 9.21 -15.96 2.93
CA ASP A 159 10.19 -15.47 3.88
C ASP A 159 10.24 -13.92 3.86
N LEU A 160 9.84 -13.30 4.98
CA LEU A 160 9.87 -11.85 5.16
C LEU A 160 11.29 -11.28 5.10
N SER A 161 12.31 -12.08 5.45
CA SER A 161 13.71 -11.63 5.43
C SER A 161 14.25 -11.47 4.00
N SER A 162 13.63 -12.09 3.02
CA SER A 162 13.99 -11.99 1.60
C SER A 162 13.52 -10.70 0.94
N VAL A 163 12.66 -9.93 1.61
CA VAL A 163 12.08 -8.70 1.04
C VAL A 163 13.11 -7.58 1.08
N VAL A 164 13.38 -7.02 -0.08
CA VAL A 164 14.20 -5.82 -0.25
C VAL A 164 13.32 -4.62 -0.59
N ARG A 165 13.86 -3.41 -0.53
CA ARG A 165 13.16 -2.21 -0.99
C ARG A 165 12.74 -2.38 -2.44
N ASN A 166 11.48 -2.11 -2.74
CA ASN A 166 10.93 -2.39 -4.06
C ASN A 166 9.80 -1.44 -4.43
N MET A 167 9.39 -1.52 -5.68
CA MET A 167 8.22 -0.88 -6.24
C MET A 167 7.54 -1.83 -7.22
N ALA A 168 6.30 -1.55 -7.59
CA ALA A 168 5.59 -2.34 -8.60
C ALA A 168 5.20 -1.46 -9.78
N GLY A 169 5.60 -1.88 -10.97
CA GLY A 169 5.34 -1.16 -12.22
C GLY A 169 6.13 -1.69 -13.41
N PRO A 170 6.05 -0.97 -14.54
CA PRO A 170 5.41 0.34 -14.80
C PRO A 170 3.89 0.31 -14.84
N SER A 171 3.28 -0.85 -14.86
CA SER A 171 1.85 -1.10 -14.75
C SER A 171 1.63 -2.43 -14.06
N ASN A 172 0.49 -2.59 -13.40
CA ASN A 172 0.09 -3.75 -12.59
C ASN A 172 0.80 -3.92 -11.23
N PRO A 173 0.03 -4.15 -10.18
CA PRO A 173 0.53 -4.24 -8.79
C PRO A 173 1.45 -5.44 -8.54
N HIS A 174 1.34 -6.49 -9.35
CA HIS A 174 2.13 -7.72 -9.22
C HIS A 174 3.44 -7.71 -10.02
N LYS A 175 3.71 -6.66 -10.80
CA LYS A 175 4.99 -6.49 -11.50
C LYS A 175 6.00 -5.79 -10.58
N ARG A 176 6.33 -6.45 -9.47
CA ARG A 176 7.29 -5.95 -8.49
C ARG A 176 8.72 -6.03 -9.04
N LEU A 177 9.54 -5.07 -8.67
CA LEU A 177 10.98 -5.07 -8.91
C LEU A 177 11.70 -4.35 -7.76
N PRO A 178 12.92 -4.79 -7.39
CA PRO A 178 13.79 -4.04 -6.50
C PRO A 178 14.09 -2.66 -7.06
N THR A 179 14.25 -1.67 -6.19
CA THR A 179 14.64 -0.31 -6.60
C THR A 179 16.01 -0.28 -7.30
N SER A 180 16.89 -1.21 -6.96
CA SER A 180 18.19 -1.41 -7.63
C SER A 180 18.10 -2.03 -9.03
N ALA A 181 16.96 -2.61 -9.41
CA ALA A 181 16.78 -3.34 -10.66
C ALA A 181 15.99 -2.57 -11.74
N LEU A 182 15.77 -1.26 -11.56
CA LEU A 182 15.05 -0.43 -12.53
C LEU A 182 15.74 -0.43 -13.91
N ALA A 183 17.07 -0.41 -13.94
CA ALA A 183 17.86 -0.45 -15.16
C ALA A 183 17.71 -1.78 -15.93
N GLU A 184 17.56 -2.90 -15.24
CA GLU A 184 17.43 -4.23 -15.84
C GLU A 184 16.12 -4.41 -16.63
N ARG A 185 15.12 -3.56 -16.36
CA ARG A 185 13.81 -3.56 -17.05
C ARG A 185 13.66 -2.40 -18.02
N GLU A 186 14.75 -1.79 -18.44
CA GLU A 186 14.76 -0.66 -19.38
C GLU A 186 13.99 0.58 -18.90
N ILE A 187 13.57 0.59 -17.62
CA ILE A 187 12.83 1.70 -17.00
C ILE A 187 13.78 2.87 -16.74
N ALA A 188 15.05 2.54 -16.45
CA ALA A 188 16.13 3.50 -16.30
C ALA A 188 17.41 2.86 -16.85
N VAL A 189 17.80 3.23 -18.06
CA VAL A 189 18.98 2.64 -18.72
C VAL A 189 20.28 2.96 -17.97
N ASN A 190 20.37 4.13 -17.36
CA ASN A 190 21.47 4.52 -16.48
C ASN A 190 20.87 5.18 -15.24
N LEU A 191 21.04 4.54 -14.07
CA LEU A 191 20.71 5.17 -12.80
C LEU A 191 21.79 6.20 -12.46
N ASP A 192 21.39 7.43 -12.21
CA ASP A 192 22.25 8.51 -11.77
C ASP A 192 22.08 8.72 -10.26
N LYS A 193 23.19 8.94 -9.55
CA LYS A 193 23.18 9.30 -8.11
C LYS A 193 23.00 10.79 -7.86
N THR A 194 23.02 11.59 -8.91
CA THR A 194 22.77 13.02 -8.83
C THR A 194 21.27 13.28 -8.88
N VAL A 195 20.81 14.29 -8.14
CA VAL A 195 19.44 14.78 -8.28
C VAL A 195 19.30 15.44 -9.66
N ALA A 196 18.25 15.10 -10.39
CA ALA A 196 18.01 15.64 -11.72
C ALA A 196 18.17 17.18 -11.72
N GLU A 197 19.06 17.69 -12.55
CA GLU A 197 19.28 19.13 -12.69
C GLU A 197 18.06 19.79 -13.34
N GLU A 198 17.68 20.96 -12.80
CA GLU A 198 16.69 21.82 -13.44
C GLU A 198 17.32 22.47 -14.67
N LYS A 199 16.99 21.94 -15.84
CA LYS A 199 17.22 22.66 -17.09
C LYS A 199 15.96 23.45 -17.39
N GLN A 200 16.10 24.74 -17.56
CA GLN A 200 14.98 25.66 -17.78
C GLN A 200 14.11 25.17 -18.96
N GLY A 201 12.86 24.80 -18.69
CA GLY A 201 11.90 24.35 -19.67
C GLY A 201 12.10 22.92 -20.21
N LEU A 202 12.91 22.06 -19.54
CA LEU A 202 13.14 20.70 -19.99
C LEU A 202 12.92 19.69 -18.86
N LEU A 203 11.87 18.87 -18.99
CA LEU A 203 11.66 17.73 -18.12
C LEU A 203 12.77 16.68 -18.35
N PRO A 204 13.30 16.06 -17.27
CA PRO A 204 14.24 14.96 -17.42
C PRO A 204 13.54 13.74 -18.02
N ASP A 205 14.30 12.86 -18.62
CA ASP A 205 13.78 11.58 -19.06
C ASP A 205 13.36 10.73 -17.85
N GLY A 206 12.22 10.04 -17.95
CA GLY A 206 11.59 9.35 -16.81
C GLY A 206 11.07 10.32 -15.72
N ALA A 207 10.76 11.58 -16.09
CA ALA A 207 10.27 12.60 -15.16
C ALA A 207 9.11 12.08 -14.30
N VAL A 208 9.22 12.25 -13.00
CA VAL A 208 8.10 12.03 -12.07
C VAL A 208 7.21 13.26 -12.10
N ILE A 209 6.07 13.18 -12.76
CA ILE A 209 5.10 14.28 -12.87
C ILE A 209 4.05 14.26 -11.77
N ILE A 210 3.82 13.11 -11.16
CA ILE A 210 2.89 12.91 -10.03
C ILE A 210 3.58 12.08 -8.96
N ALA A 211 3.59 12.59 -7.73
CA ALA A 211 3.99 11.87 -6.54
C ALA A 211 2.88 11.96 -5.50
N ALA A 212 2.21 10.84 -5.19
CA ALA A 212 1.02 10.84 -4.36
C ALA A 212 1.11 9.86 -3.19
N ILE A 213 1.00 10.38 -1.97
CA ILE A 213 0.71 9.55 -0.79
C ILE A 213 -0.80 9.41 -0.72
N THR A 214 -1.32 8.23 -1.04
CA THR A 214 -2.75 8.02 -1.24
C THR A 214 -3.18 6.62 -0.81
N SER A 215 -4.51 6.41 -0.71
CA SER A 215 -5.12 5.11 -0.48
C SER A 215 -5.14 4.63 0.97
N CYS A 216 -6.17 3.86 1.30
CA CYS A 216 -6.33 3.18 2.58
C CYS A 216 -5.20 2.16 2.86
N THR A 217 -4.64 1.51 1.84
CA THR A 217 -3.59 0.49 1.97
C THR A 217 -2.43 0.95 2.85
N ASN A 218 -1.88 2.12 2.58
CA ASN A 218 -0.69 2.62 3.25
C ASN A 218 -0.99 3.63 4.34
N THR A 219 -2.06 4.44 4.19
CA THR A 219 -2.36 5.53 5.13
C THR A 219 -3.05 5.05 6.40
N SER A 220 -3.60 3.84 6.43
CA SER A 220 -4.12 3.20 7.64
C SER A 220 -3.02 2.59 8.53
N ASN A 221 -1.81 2.41 7.99
CA ASN A 221 -0.65 1.98 8.76
C ASN A 221 0.18 3.20 9.18
N PRO A 222 0.12 3.64 10.45
CA PRO A 222 0.83 4.82 10.90
C PRO A 222 2.35 4.76 10.66
N ARG A 223 2.95 3.56 10.73
CA ARG A 223 4.39 3.38 10.52
C ARG A 223 4.83 3.83 9.12
N ASN A 224 4.03 3.51 8.09
CA ASN A 224 4.34 3.89 6.71
C ASN A 224 4.34 5.41 6.53
N VAL A 225 3.32 6.09 7.06
CA VAL A 225 3.15 7.54 6.87
C VAL A 225 4.08 8.34 7.78
N VAL A 226 4.30 7.87 9.01
CA VAL A 226 5.29 8.47 9.93
C VAL A 226 6.69 8.36 9.32
N ALA A 227 7.05 7.24 8.70
CA ALA A 227 8.33 7.10 8.00
C ALA A 227 8.49 8.13 6.87
N ALA A 228 7.43 8.39 6.08
CA ALA A 228 7.42 9.45 5.08
C ALA A 228 7.60 10.85 5.70
N GLY A 229 6.90 11.13 6.80
CA GLY A 229 7.04 12.38 7.54
C GLY A 229 8.44 12.60 8.12
N LEU A 230 9.06 11.54 8.64
CA LEU A 230 10.45 11.60 9.14
C LEU A 230 11.45 11.82 8.00
N LEU A 231 11.24 11.19 6.84
CA LEU A 231 12.05 11.46 5.66
C LEU A 231 11.89 12.91 5.21
N ALA A 232 10.66 13.41 5.12
CA ALA A 232 10.39 14.82 4.78
C ALA A 232 11.10 15.79 5.75
N LYS A 233 11.03 15.52 7.06
CA LYS A 233 11.73 16.31 8.08
C LYS A 233 13.23 16.35 7.86
N LYS A 234 13.87 15.20 7.57
CA LYS A 234 15.30 15.12 7.28
C LYS A 234 15.65 15.85 5.98
N ALA A 235 14.86 15.66 4.94
CA ALA A 235 15.04 16.33 3.65
C ALA A 235 14.97 17.87 3.79
N ASN A 236 13.96 18.38 4.51
CA ASN A 236 13.82 19.81 4.81
C ASN A 236 15.01 20.36 5.59
N ALA A 237 15.53 19.60 6.55
CA ALA A 237 16.71 20.01 7.33
C ALA A 237 17.99 20.12 6.47
N LEU A 238 18.06 19.35 5.38
CA LEU A 238 19.15 19.40 4.38
C LEU A 238 18.87 20.41 3.26
N GLY A 239 17.77 21.16 3.31
CA GLY A 239 17.37 22.13 2.27
C GLY A 239 16.89 21.48 0.97
N LEU A 240 16.59 20.17 0.98
CA LEU A 240 16.05 19.49 -0.19
C LEU A 240 14.59 19.86 -0.40
N VAL A 241 14.22 20.07 -1.66
CA VAL A 241 12.85 20.41 -2.09
C VAL A 241 12.37 19.46 -3.17
N ARG A 242 11.06 19.31 -3.31
CA ARG A 242 10.51 18.61 -4.48
C ARG A 242 10.83 19.35 -5.77
N LYS A 243 10.93 18.64 -6.86
CA LYS A 243 11.13 19.29 -8.18
C LYS A 243 9.88 20.07 -8.60
N PRO A 244 10.03 21.21 -9.31
CA PRO A 244 8.91 22.08 -9.64
C PRO A 244 7.87 21.43 -10.55
N TRP A 245 8.27 20.51 -11.41
CA TRP A 245 7.38 19.77 -12.29
C TRP A 245 6.61 18.63 -11.61
N VAL A 246 6.96 18.27 -10.35
CA VAL A 246 6.29 17.19 -9.63
C VAL A 246 5.04 17.69 -8.92
N LYS A 247 3.88 17.23 -9.33
CA LYS A 247 2.64 17.44 -8.60
C LYS A 247 2.55 16.49 -7.44
N THR A 248 2.60 17.01 -6.23
CA THR A 248 2.52 16.24 -4.98
C THR A 248 1.13 16.33 -4.36
N SER A 249 0.69 15.27 -3.70
CA SER A 249 -0.56 15.24 -2.94
C SER A 249 -0.52 14.25 -1.80
N PHE A 250 -1.31 14.52 -0.75
CA PHE A 250 -1.57 13.59 0.33
C PHE A 250 -3.08 13.39 0.47
N ALA A 251 -3.54 12.15 0.36
CA ALA A 251 -4.95 11.79 0.51
C ALA A 251 -5.09 10.58 1.45
N PRO A 252 -5.11 10.81 2.77
CA PRO A 252 -5.28 9.72 3.73
C PRO A 252 -6.69 9.14 3.69
N GLY A 253 -6.82 7.86 4.07
CA GLY A 253 -8.12 7.18 4.13
C GLY A 253 -9.03 7.68 5.24
N SER A 254 -8.48 8.35 6.27
CA SER A 254 -9.27 8.89 7.38
C SER A 254 -8.63 10.11 8.03
N LYS A 255 -9.44 10.84 8.82
CA LYS A 255 -8.97 11.98 9.64
C LYS A 255 -7.95 11.56 10.72
N VAL A 256 -7.93 10.30 11.13
CA VAL A 256 -6.97 9.77 12.13
C VAL A 256 -5.53 9.98 11.64
N ALA A 257 -5.25 9.75 10.36
CA ALA A 257 -3.91 9.98 9.80
C ALA A 257 -3.46 11.45 9.94
N ARG A 258 -4.37 12.39 9.73
CA ARG A 258 -4.09 13.82 9.98
C ARG A 258 -3.78 14.11 11.44
N LEU A 259 -4.53 13.50 12.35
CA LEU A 259 -4.38 13.76 13.78
C LEU A 259 -3.01 13.30 14.29
N TYR A 260 -2.63 12.04 14.07
CA TYR A 260 -1.32 11.56 14.54
C TYR A 260 -0.13 12.26 13.85
N LEU A 261 -0.26 12.67 12.59
CA LEU A 261 0.77 13.45 11.91
C LEU A 261 0.88 14.89 12.45
N LYS A 262 -0.26 15.49 12.83
CA LYS A 262 -0.29 16.79 13.50
C LYS A 262 0.36 16.72 14.87
N ASP A 263 -0.02 15.72 15.67
CA ASP A 263 0.48 15.56 17.04
C ASP A 263 1.98 15.23 17.07
N SER A 264 2.45 14.44 16.10
CA SER A 264 3.89 14.16 15.90
C SER A 264 4.67 15.31 15.25
N LYS A 265 4.02 16.40 14.86
CA LYS A 265 4.60 17.55 14.13
C LYS A 265 5.22 17.19 12.78
N LEU A 266 4.76 16.10 12.16
CA LEU A 266 5.25 15.65 10.86
C LEU A 266 4.41 16.15 9.68
N LEU A 267 3.15 16.52 9.92
CA LEU A 267 2.29 17.07 8.87
C LEU A 267 2.90 18.33 8.21
N PRO A 268 3.37 19.35 8.97
CA PRO A 268 4.02 20.52 8.37
C PRO A 268 5.28 20.19 7.57
N GLU A 269 5.99 19.12 7.93
CA GLU A 269 7.18 18.71 7.19
C GLU A 269 6.84 18.11 5.82
N LEU A 270 5.73 17.35 5.74
CA LEU A 270 5.18 16.88 4.46
C LEU A 270 4.65 18.04 3.62
N GLU A 271 3.93 18.98 4.23
CA GLU A 271 3.37 20.17 3.55
C GLU A 271 4.46 21.07 2.94
N LYS A 272 5.63 21.21 3.58
CA LYS A 272 6.78 21.96 3.02
C LYS A 272 7.28 21.36 1.70
N LEU A 273 7.18 20.03 1.54
CA LEU A 273 7.48 19.33 0.28
C LEU A 273 6.27 19.25 -0.66
N GLY A 274 5.19 19.99 -0.36
CA GLY A 274 3.99 20.07 -1.18
C GLY A 274 2.99 18.92 -0.99
N PHE A 275 3.22 18.01 -0.05
CA PHE A 275 2.28 16.93 0.29
C PHE A 275 1.17 17.44 1.23
N GLY A 276 0.39 18.41 0.75
CA GLY A 276 -0.82 18.88 1.46
C GLY A 276 -1.96 17.88 1.35
N ILE A 277 -2.84 17.87 2.37
CA ILE A 277 -4.05 17.02 2.36
C ILE A 277 -5.04 17.60 1.35
N VAL A 278 -5.32 16.83 0.30
CA VAL A 278 -6.26 17.21 -0.76
C VAL A 278 -7.66 16.62 -0.57
N ALA A 279 -7.76 15.46 0.06
CA ALA A 279 -9.01 14.78 0.37
C ALA A 279 -8.80 13.66 1.40
N TYR A 280 -9.88 13.09 1.89
CA TYR A 280 -9.88 11.85 2.69
C TYR A 280 -10.52 10.73 1.86
N ALA A 281 -9.80 10.23 0.87
CA ALA A 281 -10.30 9.27 -0.10
C ALA A 281 -9.18 8.60 -0.89
N CYS A 282 -9.54 7.57 -1.66
CA CYS A 282 -8.67 7.00 -2.70
C CYS A 282 -8.72 7.94 -3.93
N THR A 283 -7.85 8.92 -4.01
CA THR A 283 -7.84 9.93 -5.09
C THR A 283 -7.02 9.49 -6.29
N THR A 284 -5.69 9.58 -6.22
CA THR A 284 -4.78 9.35 -7.36
C THR A 284 -4.91 7.94 -7.92
N CYS A 285 -5.01 6.89 -7.10
CA CYS A 285 -5.16 5.52 -7.62
C CYS A 285 -6.51 5.24 -8.30
N ASN A 286 -7.45 6.19 -8.25
CA ASN A 286 -8.72 6.19 -8.98
C ASN A 286 -8.75 7.21 -10.14
N GLY A 287 -7.60 7.75 -10.53
CA GLY A 287 -7.51 8.71 -11.62
C GLY A 287 -7.90 10.14 -11.26
N MET A 288 -8.04 10.45 -9.97
CA MET A 288 -8.39 11.79 -9.48
C MET A 288 -7.13 12.59 -9.08
N SER A 289 -6.13 12.61 -9.96
CA SER A 289 -4.88 13.36 -9.74
C SER A 289 -5.02 14.87 -10.04
N GLY A 290 -6.10 15.25 -10.71
CA GLY A 290 -6.33 16.63 -11.19
C GLY A 290 -5.41 17.01 -12.36
N ALA A 291 -5.63 18.19 -12.96
CA ALA A 291 -4.87 18.66 -14.10
C ALA A 291 -3.39 18.89 -13.76
N LEU A 292 -2.51 18.68 -14.71
CA LEU A 292 -1.11 19.11 -14.66
C LEU A 292 -1.00 20.61 -15.03
N ASP A 293 0.13 21.20 -14.72
CA ASP A 293 0.49 22.51 -15.27
C ASP A 293 0.51 22.43 -16.80
N PRO A 294 -0.14 23.37 -17.53
CA PRO A 294 -0.19 23.35 -18.99
C PRO A 294 1.20 23.26 -19.64
N ALA A 295 2.19 23.97 -19.13
CA ALA A 295 3.54 23.94 -19.69
C ALA A 295 4.19 22.56 -19.57
N ILE A 296 3.95 21.86 -18.46
CA ILE A 296 4.42 20.48 -18.25
C ILE A 296 3.69 19.52 -19.20
N GLN A 297 2.38 19.70 -19.36
CA GLN A 297 1.57 18.89 -20.26
C GLN A 297 2.02 19.05 -21.72
N ASP A 298 2.21 20.29 -22.17
CA ASP A 298 2.64 20.60 -23.53
C ASP A 298 4.02 19.99 -23.82
N GLU A 299 4.97 20.12 -22.89
CA GLU A 299 6.31 19.53 -23.04
C GLU A 299 6.26 17.99 -23.12
N ILE A 300 5.39 17.33 -22.34
CA ILE A 300 5.21 15.86 -22.41
C ILE A 300 4.71 15.45 -23.78
N ILE A 301 3.75 16.20 -24.34
CA ILE A 301 3.15 15.92 -25.66
C ILE A 301 4.17 16.16 -26.77
N GLU A 302 4.80 17.35 -26.80
CA GLU A 302 5.72 17.78 -27.85
C GLU A 302 6.96 16.87 -27.95
N ARG A 303 7.47 16.42 -26.81
CA ARG A 303 8.68 15.58 -26.73
C ARG A 303 8.39 14.10 -26.64
N ASP A 304 7.12 13.70 -26.63
CA ASP A 304 6.66 12.29 -26.45
C ASP A 304 7.31 11.62 -25.24
N LEU A 305 7.43 12.35 -24.12
CA LEU A 305 8.15 11.91 -22.93
C LEU A 305 7.51 10.71 -22.24
N TYR A 306 8.36 9.89 -21.65
CA TYR A 306 7.94 8.80 -20.76
C TYR A 306 7.71 9.31 -19.35
N ALA A 307 6.68 10.15 -19.21
CA ALA A 307 6.31 10.74 -17.91
C ALA A 307 5.74 9.69 -16.95
N THR A 308 6.09 9.82 -15.67
CA THR A 308 5.89 8.80 -14.65
C THR A 308 5.05 9.30 -13.49
N ALA A 309 4.17 8.46 -12.96
CA ALA A 309 3.54 8.63 -11.66
C ALA A 309 4.15 7.66 -10.62
N VAL A 310 4.44 8.14 -9.42
CA VAL A 310 4.83 7.31 -8.27
C VAL A 310 3.82 7.54 -7.16
N LEU A 311 3.17 6.48 -6.71
CA LEU A 311 2.08 6.61 -5.72
C LEU A 311 2.08 5.47 -4.70
N SER A 312 1.71 5.77 -3.47
CA SER A 312 1.51 4.75 -2.43
C SER A 312 0.10 4.15 -2.46
N GLY A 313 -0.41 3.92 -3.66
CA GLY A 313 -1.70 3.30 -3.92
C GLY A 313 -1.63 1.77 -3.98
N ASN A 314 -2.67 1.18 -4.53
CA ASN A 314 -2.80 -0.27 -4.73
C ASN A 314 -3.03 -0.67 -6.18
N ARG A 315 -3.33 0.25 -7.08
CA ARG A 315 -3.57 0.01 -8.52
C ARG A 315 -2.86 1.05 -9.37
N ASN A 316 -2.21 0.57 -10.41
CA ASN A 316 -1.44 1.39 -11.35
C ASN A 316 -1.58 0.89 -12.81
N PHE A 317 -2.78 0.45 -13.17
CA PHE A 317 -3.06 0.00 -14.54
C PHE A 317 -2.88 1.13 -15.54
N ASP A 318 -2.55 0.76 -16.78
CA ASP A 318 -2.34 1.72 -17.86
C ASP A 318 -3.52 2.68 -18.04
N GLY A 319 -3.23 3.97 -18.17
CA GLY A 319 -4.21 5.03 -18.30
C GLY A 319 -5.04 5.36 -17.05
N ARG A 320 -4.89 4.57 -15.96
CA ARG A 320 -5.71 4.74 -14.76
C ARG A 320 -5.36 5.95 -13.93
N ILE A 321 -4.07 6.30 -13.84
CA ILE A 321 -3.59 7.30 -12.88
C ILE A 321 -3.74 8.71 -13.43
N HIS A 322 -3.28 8.91 -14.65
CA HIS A 322 -3.40 10.19 -15.37
C HIS A 322 -3.17 9.97 -16.87
N PRO A 323 -3.89 10.68 -17.77
CA PRO A 323 -3.73 10.50 -19.21
C PRO A 323 -2.31 10.70 -19.73
N TYR A 324 -1.55 11.61 -19.11
CA TYR A 324 -0.18 11.94 -19.53
C TYR A 324 0.90 11.13 -18.77
N ALA A 325 0.54 10.30 -17.80
CA ALA A 325 1.48 9.39 -17.15
C ALA A 325 1.50 8.07 -17.93
N LYS A 326 2.49 7.91 -18.82
CA LYS A 326 2.66 6.68 -19.61
C LYS A 326 3.01 5.46 -18.77
N GLN A 327 3.55 5.67 -17.59
CA GLN A 327 3.88 4.63 -16.63
C GLN A 327 3.55 5.08 -15.21
N ALA A 328 3.24 4.10 -14.36
CA ALA A 328 2.95 4.36 -12.95
C ALA A 328 3.53 3.26 -12.06
N PHE A 329 4.13 3.67 -10.95
CA PHE A 329 4.72 2.77 -9.97
C PHE A 329 4.02 2.89 -8.63
N LEU A 330 3.69 1.74 -8.05
CA LEU A 330 3.32 1.64 -6.65
C LEU A 330 4.59 1.58 -5.81
N ALA A 331 4.66 2.38 -4.77
CA ALA A 331 5.82 2.48 -3.89
C ALA A 331 5.39 2.82 -2.45
N SER A 332 6.27 2.60 -1.49
CA SER A 332 6.02 3.02 -0.11
C SER A 332 5.91 4.55 0.02
N PRO A 333 5.17 5.07 1.00
CA PRO A 333 5.10 6.51 1.24
C PRO A 333 6.47 7.22 1.34
N PRO A 334 7.49 6.65 2.02
CA PRO A 334 8.83 7.24 1.99
C PRO A 334 9.44 7.32 0.57
N LEU A 335 9.28 6.26 -0.24
CA LEU A 335 9.78 6.28 -1.62
C LEU A 335 9.05 7.33 -2.48
N VAL A 336 7.75 7.53 -2.28
CA VAL A 336 7.00 8.59 -2.95
C VAL A 336 7.61 9.96 -2.66
N VAL A 337 7.95 10.24 -1.40
CA VAL A 337 8.63 11.49 -1.01
C VAL A 337 10.01 11.59 -1.66
N ALA A 338 10.79 10.51 -1.64
CA ALA A 338 12.14 10.49 -2.21
C ALA A 338 12.10 10.76 -3.73
N TYR A 339 11.19 10.13 -4.47
CA TYR A 339 11.05 10.35 -5.91
C TYR A 339 10.48 11.74 -6.26
N ALA A 340 9.71 12.37 -5.38
CA ALA A 340 9.31 13.77 -5.56
C ALA A 340 10.51 14.72 -5.49
N ILE A 341 11.48 14.42 -4.64
CA ILE A 341 12.73 15.18 -4.52
C ILE A 341 13.67 14.87 -5.69
N ALA A 342 13.83 13.61 -6.06
CA ALA A 342 14.64 13.19 -7.20
C ALA A 342 14.11 13.73 -8.54
N GLY A 343 12.78 13.77 -8.72
CA GLY A 343 12.13 14.28 -9.90
C GLY A 343 12.14 13.37 -11.12
N THR A 344 12.82 12.23 -11.04
CA THR A 344 12.86 11.20 -12.09
C THR A 344 12.98 9.80 -11.48
N VAL A 345 12.42 8.79 -12.14
CA VAL A 345 12.61 7.37 -11.76
C VAL A 345 13.99 6.84 -12.13
N ARG A 346 14.76 7.60 -12.90
CA ARG A 346 16.15 7.25 -13.27
C ARG A 346 17.18 7.61 -12.19
N PHE A 347 16.73 8.17 -11.07
CA PHE A 347 17.60 8.41 -9.93
C PHE A 347 17.88 7.10 -9.19
N ASP A 348 19.15 6.80 -8.93
CA ASP A 348 19.56 5.70 -8.08
C ASP A 348 19.25 6.05 -6.62
N ILE A 349 18.23 5.38 -6.07
CA ILE A 349 17.73 5.64 -4.72
C ILE A 349 18.47 4.79 -3.65
N GLU A 350 19.34 3.85 -4.05
CA GLU A 350 20.14 3.01 -3.15
C GLU A 350 21.51 3.69 -2.81
#